data_44569f0f2a065f3ac1500e959a0c00c0
#
_entry.id   44569f0f2a065f3ac1500e959a0c00c0
#
_cell.length_a   1.000
_cell.length_b   1.000
_cell.length_c   1.000
_cell.angle_alpha   90.00
_cell.angle_beta   90.00
_cell.angle_gamma   90.00
#
_symmetry.space_group_name_H-M   'P 1'
#
loop_
_entity.id
_entity.type
_entity.pdbx_description
1 polymer ?
#
loop_
_entity_poly.entity_id
_entity_poly.type
_entity_poly.pdbx_seq_one_letter_code
_entity_poly.pdbx_strand_id
1 'polypeptide(L)'
;MKATLRGMKELEVELQRRFGKREMQKIIDYALTKGGGVVASIIAKDMRSFAKSGKSYKATTVSKPETVGGVREVKIHWNSNKVSGERYRIIHLNEYGHYDRSGKWVDTRGKGVIENAMRKGRETYFKTVKSELARRL
;
A
#
# COMPACT_ATOMS: atom_id res chain seq x y z
N MET A 1 5.89 -3.94 -1.08
CA MET A 1 4.43 -4.14 -1.01
C MET A 1 3.71 -3.26 -2.00
N LYS A 2 2.75 -3.79 -2.69
CA LYS A 2 2.04 -3.05 -3.73
C LYS A 2 0.56 -3.44 -3.80
N ALA A 3 -0.27 -2.47 -4.14
CA ALA A 3 -1.67 -2.65 -4.45
C ALA A 3 -1.84 -2.52 -5.98
N THR A 4 -2.50 -3.48 -6.60
CA THR A 4 -2.65 -3.53 -8.05
C THR A 4 -4.13 -3.66 -8.44
N LEU A 5 -4.46 -3.16 -9.63
CA LEU A 5 -5.80 -3.30 -10.21
C LEU A 5 -5.85 -4.60 -11.02
N ARG A 6 -6.13 -5.72 -10.35
CA ARG A 6 -6.31 -7.02 -10.97
C ARG A 6 -7.74 -7.51 -10.79
N GLY A 7 -8.23 -8.28 -11.75
CA GLY A 7 -9.58 -8.84 -11.71
C GLY A 7 -10.70 -7.87 -11.99
N MET A 8 -10.37 -6.64 -12.43
CA MET A 8 -11.36 -5.61 -12.77
C MET A 8 -11.31 -5.24 -14.26
N LYS A 9 -10.90 -6.18 -15.08
CA LYS A 9 -10.70 -5.96 -16.52
C LYS A 9 -11.99 -5.49 -17.23
N GLU A 10 -13.11 -5.99 -16.83
CA GLU A 10 -14.41 -5.61 -17.41
C GLU A 10 -14.71 -4.13 -17.18
N LEU A 11 -14.40 -3.60 -16.00
CA LEU A 11 -14.55 -2.18 -15.70
C LEU A 11 -13.57 -1.35 -16.52
N GLU A 12 -12.34 -1.81 -16.69
CA GLU A 12 -11.35 -1.13 -17.53
C GLU A 12 -11.82 -1.04 -18.97
N VAL A 13 -12.33 -2.12 -19.52
CA VAL A 13 -12.86 -2.16 -20.90
C VAL A 13 -13.99 -1.17 -21.07
N GLU A 14 -14.94 -1.13 -20.13
CA GLU A 14 -16.06 -0.20 -20.18
C GLU A 14 -15.64 1.26 -20.06
N LEU A 15 -14.68 1.54 -19.17
CA LEU A 15 -14.12 2.87 -19.01
C LEU A 15 -13.41 3.33 -20.28
N GLN A 16 -12.63 2.43 -20.89
CA GLN A 16 -11.93 2.74 -22.15
C GLN A 16 -12.91 3.04 -23.27
N ARG A 17 -13.99 2.27 -23.35
CA ARG A 17 -15.03 2.48 -24.36
C ARG A 17 -15.72 3.83 -24.21
N ARG A 18 -16.02 4.25 -22.98
CA ARG A 18 -16.72 5.51 -22.71
C ARG A 18 -15.83 6.74 -22.78
N PHE A 19 -14.64 6.66 -22.26
CA PHE A 19 -13.78 7.84 -22.00
C PHE A 19 -12.52 7.87 -22.84
N GLY A 20 -12.17 6.79 -23.50
CA GLY A 20 -10.89 6.65 -24.19
C GLY A 20 -9.73 6.30 -23.23
N LYS A 21 -8.61 5.87 -23.79
CA LYS A 21 -7.49 5.34 -23.05
C LYS A 21 -6.87 6.34 -22.06
N ARG A 22 -6.70 7.58 -22.51
CA ARG A 22 -6.05 8.62 -21.68
C ARG A 22 -6.89 8.98 -20.45
N GLU A 23 -8.17 9.20 -20.66
CA GLU A 23 -9.08 9.56 -19.56
C GLU A 23 -9.31 8.36 -18.64
N MET A 24 -9.42 7.16 -19.20
CA MET A 24 -9.50 5.92 -18.43
C MET A 24 -8.32 5.80 -17.47
N GLN A 25 -7.11 6.08 -17.93
CA GLN A 25 -5.91 5.98 -17.09
C GLN A 25 -5.97 6.93 -15.91
N LYS A 26 -6.45 8.16 -16.11
CA LYS A 26 -6.63 9.13 -15.01
C LYS A 26 -7.62 8.63 -13.97
N ILE A 27 -8.70 8.04 -14.41
CA ILE A 27 -9.74 7.49 -13.52
C ILE A 27 -9.18 6.32 -12.72
N ILE A 28 -8.45 5.42 -13.36
CA ILE A 28 -7.80 4.28 -12.71
C ILE A 28 -6.77 4.78 -11.69
N ASP A 29 -5.94 5.74 -12.06
CA ASP A 29 -4.90 6.29 -11.17
C ASP A 29 -5.51 6.89 -9.91
N TYR A 30 -6.61 7.62 -10.03
CA TYR A 30 -7.32 8.17 -8.90
C TYR A 30 -7.86 7.06 -7.98
N ALA A 31 -8.47 6.04 -8.57
CA ALA A 31 -9.03 4.91 -7.81
C ALA A 31 -7.94 4.12 -7.08
N LEU A 32 -6.81 3.87 -7.73
CA LEU A 32 -5.68 3.17 -7.12
C LEU A 32 -5.06 3.97 -5.97
N THR A 33 -4.91 5.27 -6.16
CA THR A 33 -4.39 6.16 -5.12
C THR A 33 -5.30 6.16 -3.90
N LYS A 34 -6.60 6.21 -4.11
CA LYS A 34 -7.57 6.19 -3.03
C LYS A 34 -7.59 4.84 -2.31
N GLY A 35 -7.59 3.74 -3.05
CA GLY A 35 -7.52 2.39 -2.49
C GLY A 35 -6.23 2.14 -1.73
N GLY A 36 -5.10 2.57 -2.31
CA GLY A 36 -3.79 2.49 -1.65
C GLY A 36 -3.74 3.30 -0.37
N GLY A 37 -4.37 4.48 -0.36
CA GLY A 37 -4.49 5.32 0.82
C GLY A 37 -5.25 4.63 1.97
N VAL A 38 -6.30 3.90 1.65
CA VAL A 38 -7.04 3.12 2.66
C VAL A 38 -6.15 2.05 3.29
N VAL A 39 -5.43 1.30 2.47
CA VAL A 39 -4.50 0.27 2.96
C VAL A 39 -3.36 0.88 3.77
N ALA A 40 -2.78 1.98 3.29
CA ALA A 40 -1.73 2.69 4.02
C ALA A 40 -2.21 3.16 5.40
N SER A 41 -3.45 3.62 5.51
CA SER A 41 -4.05 4.02 6.78
C SER A 41 -4.20 2.84 7.73
N ILE A 42 -4.60 1.67 7.23
CA ILE A 42 -4.70 0.45 8.05
C ILE A 42 -3.32 0.04 8.56
N ILE A 43 -2.31 0.03 7.69
CA ILE A 43 -0.93 -0.29 8.06
C ILE A 43 -0.42 0.69 9.13
N ALA A 44 -0.59 1.98 8.90
CA ALA A 44 -0.14 3.00 9.85
C ALA A 44 -0.81 2.85 11.22
N LYS A 45 -2.12 2.58 11.23
CA LYS A 45 -2.85 2.35 12.46
C LYS A 45 -2.33 1.13 13.21
N ASP A 46 -2.10 0.02 12.52
CA ASP A 46 -1.61 -1.20 13.15
C ASP A 46 -0.18 -1.01 13.69
N MET A 47 0.65 -0.24 12.97
CA MET A 47 2.01 0.07 13.43
C MET A 47 2.05 0.91 14.70
N ARG A 48 1.02 1.67 15.01
CA ARG A 48 0.94 2.46 16.24
C ARG A 48 0.96 1.60 17.49
N SER A 49 0.52 0.36 17.39
CA SER A 49 0.46 -0.55 18.55
C SER A 49 1.82 -0.82 19.20
N PHE A 50 2.92 -0.65 18.45
CA PHE A 50 4.28 -0.85 18.96
C PHE A 50 5.21 0.35 18.73
N ALA A 51 4.68 1.45 18.21
CA ALA A 51 5.48 2.63 17.87
C ALA A 51 5.84 3.42 19.13
N LYS A 52 7.14 3.70 19.30
CA LYS A 52 7.63 4.54 20.40
C LYS A 52 7.60 6.02 20.03
N SER A 53 8.16 6.36 18.85
CA SER A 53 8.28 7.75 18.38
C SER A 53 7.26 8.12 17.32
N GLY A 54 6.59 7.15 16.73
CA GLY A 54 5.68 7.36 15.62
C GLY A 54 6.34 7.58 14.27
N LYS A 55 7.66 7.54 14.19
CA LYS A 55 8.40 7.80 12.94
C LYS A 55 8.06 6.81 11.84
N SER A 56 7.90 5.53 12.18
CA SER A 56 7.60 4.49 11.20
C SER A 56 6.22 4.67 10.58
N TYR A 57 5.16 4.83 11.37
CA TYR A 57 3.84 4.98 10.79
C TYR A 57 3.66 6.32 10.07
N LYS A 58 4.31 7.39 10.53
CA LYS A 58 4.28 8.71 9.88
C LYS A 58 4.99 8.69 8.53
N ALA A 59 5.96 7.82 8.34
CA ALA A 59 6.69 7.67 7.08
C ALA A 59 5.94 6.84 6.04
N THR A 60 4.84 6.19 6.41
CA THR A 60 4.04 5.37 5.49
C THR A 60 3.50 6.23 4.35
N THR A 61 3.82 5.84 3.13
CA THR A 61 3.56 6.65 1.94
C THR A 61 3.02 5.78 0.81
N VAL A 62 2.08 6.34 0.04
CA VAL A 62 1.59 5.71 -1.20
C VAL A 62 2.31 6.36 -2.38
N SER A 63 2.89 5.55 -3.26
CA SER A 63 3.57 6.04 -4.45
C SER A 63 2.59 6.58 -5.48
N LYS A 64 3.11 7.32 -6.47
CA LYS A 64 2.35 7.66 -7.67
C LYS A 64 2.06 6.38 -8.45
N PRO A 65 0.90 6.31 -9.15
CA PRO A 65 0.62 5.16 -10.01
C PRO A 65 1.67 5.02 -11.12
N GLU A 66 2.04 3.78 -11.41
CA GLU A 66 2.97 3.47 -12.50
C GLU A 66 2.62 2.13 -13.14
N THR A 67 3.06 1.92 -14.36
CA THR A 67 2.87 0.64 -15.06
C THR A 67 4.09 -0.24 -14.86
N VAL A 68 3.89 -1.44 -14.31
CA VAL A 68 4.94 -2.44 -14.10
C VAL A 68 4.46 -3.76 -14.67
N GLY A 69 5.20 -4.30 -15.63
CA GLY A 69 4.84 -5.56 -16.26
C GLY A 69 3.45 -5.55 -16.91
N GLY A 70 3.05 -4.43 -17.51
CA GLY A 70 1.74 -4.27 -18.12
C GLY A 70 0.59 -4.04 -17.16
N VAL A 71 0.84 -3.94 -15.86
CA VAL A 71 -0.17 -3.74 -14.82
C VAL A 71 0.02 -2.37 -14.18
N ARG A 72 -1.06 -1.62 -14.05
CA ARG A 72 -1.05 -0.34 -13.35
C ARG A 72 -1.10 -0.58 -11.85
N GLU A 73 -0.21 0.06 -11.09
CA GLU A 73 -0.11 -0.20 -9.65
C GLU A 73 0.33 1.03 -8.86
N VAL A 74 0.03 1.01 -7.56
CA VAL A 74 0.63 1.90 -6.56
C VAL A 74 1.40 1.04 -5.56
N LYS A 75 2.43 1.62 -4.94
CA LYS A 75 3.23 0.94 -3.92
C LYS A 75 3.06 1.66 -2.59
N ILE A 76 3.08 0.89 -1.51
CA ILE A 76 3.15 1.46 -0.16
C ILE A 76 4.58 1.31 0.30
N HIS A 77 5.19 2.42 0.69
CA HIS A 77 6.58 2.46 1.12
C HIS A 77 6.77 3.44 2.27
N TRP A 78 7.96 3.44 2.87
CA TRP A 78 8.31 4.30 3.98
C TRP A 78 9.37 5.28 3.53
N ASN A 79 8.96 6.54 3.39
CA ASN A 79 9.81 7.58 2.82
C ASN A 79 10.69 8.20 3.91
N SER A 80 11.99 7.99 3.82
CA SER A 80 12.97 8.55 4.75
C SER A 80 13.04 10.08 4.70
N ASN A 81 12.56 10.70 3.64
CA ASN A 81 12.54 12.16 3.52
C ASN A 81 11.51 12.83 4.44
N LYS A 82 10.49 12.10 4.90
CA LYS A 82 9.48 12.62 5.82
C LYS A 82 9.92 12.61 7.26
N VAL A 83 10.82 11.70 7.63
CA VAL A 83 11.38 11.56 8.96
C VAL A 83 12.85 11.19 8.84
N SER A 84 13.66 11.54 9.86
CA SER A 84 15.08 11.20 9.88
C SER A 84 15.29 9.69 10.05
N GLY A 85 16.37 9.18 9.48
CA GLY A 85 16.80 7.80 9.60
C GLY A 85 16.31 6.89 8.49
N GLU A 86 16.87 5.70 8.45
CA GLU A 86 16.57 4.70 7.44
C GLU A 86 15.39 3.83 7.90
N ARG A 87 14.19 4.40 7.90
CA ARG A 87 12.98 3.74 8.41
C ARG A 87 12.69 2.42 7.72
N TYR A 88 13.00 2.29 6.43
CA TYR A 88 12.77 1.05 5.70
C TYR A 88 13.52 -0.15 6.29
N ARG A 89 14.73 0.05 6.81
CA ARG A 89 15.50 -1.02 7.46
C ARG A 89 14.87 -1.44 8.78
N ILE A 90 14.45 -0.47 9.59
CA ILE A 90 13.81 -0.72 10.87
C ILE A 90 12.50 -1.45 10.67
N ILE A 91 11.71 -1.03 9.67
CA ILE A 91 10.44 -1.65 9.34
C ILE A 91 10.65 -3.09 8.88
N HIS A 92 11.65 -3.33 8.04
CA HIS A 92 11.98 -4.68 7.57
C HIS A 92 12.36 -5.61 8.73
N LEU A 93 13.24 -5.16 9.61
CA LEU A 93 13.65 -5.93 10.79
C LEU A 93 12.47 -6.21 11.71
N ASN A 94 11.59 -5.23 11.89
CA ASN A 94 10.42 -5.37 12.74
C ASN A 94 9.37 -6.33 12.16
N GLU A 95 9.20 -6.30 10.85
CA GLU A 95 8.23 -7.15 10.15
C GLU A 95 8.60 -8.64 10.18
N TYR A 96 9.88 -8.94 9.99
CA TYR A 96 10.36 -10.32 9.82
C TYR A 96 11.08 -10.90 11.03
N GLY A 97 11.42 -10.06 12.01
CA GLY A 97 12.34 -10.46 13.06
C GLY A 97 13.78 -10.40 12.56
N HIS A 98 14.73 -10.67 13.40
CA HIS A 98 16.15 -10.59 13.02
C HIS A 98 17.06 -11.30 14.04
N TYR A 99 18.31 -11.51 13.64
CA TYR A 99 19.36 -11.94 14.56
C TYR A 99 19.99 -10.71 15.23
N ASP A 100 20.22 -10.79 16.54
CA ASP A 100 20.94 -9.74 17.25
C ASP A 100 22.47 -9.89 17.05
N ARG A 101 23.24 -8.98 17.67
CA ARG A 101 24.71 -9.01 17.52
C ARG A 101 25.34 -10.28 18.08
N SER A 102 24.68 -10.95 19.02
CA SER A 102 25.18 -12.20 19.59
C SER A 102 24.81 -13.43 18.75
N GLY A 103 24.07 -13.25 17.65
CA GLY A 103 23.61 -14.31 16.80
C GLY A 103 22.31 -14.96 17.26
N LYS A 104 21.63 -14.39 18.25
CA LYS A 104 20.37 -14.89 18.77
C LYS A 104 19.20 -14.30 17.98
N TRP A 105 18.22 -15.15 17.66
CA TRP A 105 17.00 -14.72 16.95
C TRP A 105 16.11 -13.86 17.87
N VAL A 106 15.61 -12.76 17.31
CA VAL A 106 14.69 -11.85 18.00
C VAL A 106 13.37 -11.79 17.24
N ASP A 107 12.28 -12.20 17.89
CA ASP A 107 10.92 -11.97 17.41
C ASP A 107 10.47 -10.60 17.89
N THR A 108 10.27 -9.68 16.94
CA THR A 108 9.90 -8.30 17.25
C THR A 108 8.42 -8.20 17.60
N ARG A 109 8.04 -7.15 18.35
CA ARG A 109 6.62 -6.89 18.71
C ARG A 109 5.72 -6.70 17.51
N GLY A 110 6.24 -6.10 16.45
CA GLY A 110 5.49 -5.82 15.24
C GLY A 110 5.64 -6.87 14.15
N LYS A 111 6.14 -8.06 14.47
CA LYS A 111 6.35 -9.11 13.47
C LYS A 111 5.06 -9.44 12.73
N GLY A 112 5.12 -9.36 11.39
CA GLY A 112 3.98 -9.67 10.53
C GLY A 112 2.89 -8.61 10.51
N VAL A 113 3.06 -7.45 11.14
CA VAL A 113 2.03 -6.42 11.23
C VAL A 113 1.62 -5.90 9.86
N ILE A 114 2.57 -5.70 8.96
CA ILE A 114 2.30 -5.17 7.62
C ILE A 114 1.55 -6.20 6.79
N GLU A 115 1.98 -7.45 6.80
CA GLU A 115 1.31 -8.52 6.09
C GLU A 115 -0.11 -8.71 6.60
N ASN A 116 -0.32 -8.71 7.91
CA ASN A 116 -1.64 -8.83 8.51
C ASN A 116 -2.54 -7.64 8.16
N ALA A 117 -2.00 -6.43 8.15
CA ALA A 117 -2.72 -5.23 7.75
C ALA A 117 -3.12 -5.30 6.27
N MET A 118 -2.25 -5.79 5.40
CA MET A 118 -2.55 -6.01 3.98
C MET A 118 -3.68 -7.01 3.80
N ARG A 119 -3.67 -8.10 4.55
CA ARG A 119 -4.75 -9.10 4.50
C ARG A 119 -6.08 -8.52 4.94
N LYS A 120 -6.10 -7.77 6.05
CA LYS A 120 -7.31 -7.09 6.52
C LYS A 120 -7.82 -6.06 5.53
N GLY A 121 -6.90 -5.33 4.92
CA GLY A 121 -7.23 -4.25 4.00
C GLY A 121 -7.59 -4.69 2.59
N ARG A 122 -7.33 -5.95 2.23
CA ARG A 122 -7.52 -6.44 0.86
C ARG A 122 -8.95 -6.24 0.35
N GLU A 123 -9.92 -6.66 1.12
CA GLU A 123 -11.32 -6.55 0.73
C GLU A 123 -11.75 -5.08 0.64
N THR A 124 -11.36 -4.27 1.62
CA THR A 124 -11.64 -2.84 1.63
C THR A 124 -10.99 -2.14 0.44
N TYR A 125 -9.77 -2.52 0.10
CA TYR A 125 -9.07 -2.00 -1.07
C TYR A 125 -9.86 -2.26 -2.34
N PHE A 126 -10.24 -3.51 -2.60
CA PHE A 126 -10.99 -3.86 -3.79
C PHE A 126 -12.35 -3.17 -3.85
N LYS A 127 -13.06 -3.08 -2.73
CA LYS A 127 -14.33 -2.35 -2.65
C LYS A 127 -14.15 -0.87 -2.98
N THR A 128 -13.10 -0.25 -2.45
CA THR A 128 -12.82 1.17 -2.69
C THR A 128 -12.50 1.42 -4.16
N VAL A 129 -11.60 0.64 -4.75
CA VAL A 129 -11.22 0.80 -6.15
C VAL A 129 -12.42 0.55 -7.06
N LYS A 130 -13.16 -0.52 -6.83
CA LYS A 130 -14.35 -0.85 -7.61
C LYS A 130 -15.40 0.25 -7.53
N SER A 131 -15.67 0.76 -6.34
CA SER A 131 -16.63 1.84 -6.12
C SER A 131 -16.23 3.11 -6.86
N GLU A 132 -14.94 3.50 -6.81
CA GLU A 132 -14.46 4.69 -7.50
C GLU A 132 -14.55 4.54 -9.02
N LEU A 133 -14.24 3.36 -9.56
CA LEU A 133 -14.39 3.11 -11.00
C LEU A 133 -15.84 3.13 -11.42
N ALA A 134 -16.72 2.48 -10.66
CA ALA A 134 -18.14 2.40 -10.97
C ALA A 134 -18.84 3.77 -10.93
N ARG A 135 -18.41 4.67 -10.04
CA ARG A 135 -18.97 6.03 -9.96
C ARG A 135 -18.81 6.83 -11.25
N ARG A 136 -17.85 6.48 -12.08
CA ARG A 136 -17.56 7.16 -13.34
C ARG A 136 -18.38 6.61 -14.51
N LEU A 137 -19.01 5.47 -14.30
CA LEU A 137 -19.88 4.85 -15.28
C LEU A 137 -21.34 5.28 -15.06
#